data_047f1dce011124b4997ec20d4a963880
#
_entry.id   047f1dce011124b4997ec20d4a963880
#
_cell.length_a   1.000
_cell.length_b   1.000
_cell.length_c   1.000
_cell.angle_alpha   90.00
_cell.angle_beta   90.00
_cell.angle_gamma   90.00
#
_symmetry.space_group_name_H-M   'P 1'
#
loop_
_entity.id
_entity.type
_entity.pdbx_description
1 polymer ?
#
loop_
_entity_poly.entity_id
_entity_poly.type
_entity_poly.pdbx_seq_one_letter_code
_entity_poly.pdbx_strand_id
1 'polypeptide(L)'
;MFKTLIRVAVIFSVLLFSSVSKAADPIRIPVLNWSSQIVMANVMAQVFEEMGYTAELVPAESASRYEAVRIGDLHVAHETWESTMALPFYEAMDKGGLIDAGSHNLITFEEMGVPNWVIEEGLCPGLPNWEALKDPACAANFATADSDGKGRG
;
A
#
# COMPACT_ATOMS: atom_id res chain seq x y z
N MET A 1 -17.55 45.73 -44.57
CA MET A 1 -18.32 45.18 -43.43
C MET A 1 -18.42 43.64 -43.46
N PHE A 2 -18.81 43.03 -44.55
CA PHE A 2 -18.98 41.56 -44.64
C PHE A 2 -17.68 40.75 -44.35
N LYS A 3 -16.52 41.18 -44.88
CA LYS A 3 -15.21 40.51 -44.64
C LYS A 3 -14.73 40.61 -43.20
N THR A 4 -15.13 41.67 -42.47
CA THR A 4 -14.76 41.84 -41.06
C THR A 4 -15.61 40.96 -40.16
N LEU A 5 -16.90 40.80 -40.45
CA LEU A 5 -17.82 39.89 -39.76
C LEU A 5 -17.40 38.43 -39.87
N ILE A 6 -16.93 37.97 -41.05
CA ILE A 6 -16.44 36.60 -41.26
C ILE A 6 -15.15 36.34 -40.44
N ARG A 7 -14.24 37.30 -40.35
CA ARG A 7 -13.00 37.16 -39.57
C ARG A 7 -13.29 37.07 -38.07
N VAL A 8 -14.24 37.83 -37.54
CA VAL A 8 -14.64 37.77 -36.15
C VAL A 8 -15.35 36.46 -35.82
N ALA A 9 -16.21 35.97 -36.72
CA ALA A 9 -16.88 34.67 -36.53
C ALA A 9 -15.91 33.48 -36.52
N VAL A 10 -14.86 33.50 -37.35
CA VAL A 10 -13.84 32.44 -37.39
C VAL A 10 -12.99 32.45 -36.10
N ILE A 11 -12.62 33.63 -35.59
CA ILE A 11 -11.87 33.74 -34.33
C ILE A 11 -12.70 33.24 -33.15
N PHE A 12 -13.99 33.56 -33.12
CA PHE A 12 -14.90 33.13 -32.06
C PHE A 12 -15.15 31.61 -32.09
N SER A 13 -15.21 30.99 -33.28
CA SER A 13 -15.34 29.54 -33.43
C SER A 13 -14.11 28.78 -32.97
N VAL A 14 -12.91 29.32 -33.11
CA VAL A 14 -11.66 28.68 -32.64
C VAL A 14 -11.56 28.69 -31.09
N LEU A 15 -12.11 29.71 -30.44
CA LEU A 15 -12.14 29.82 -28.99
C LEU A 15 -13.13 28.84 -28.31
N LEU A 16 -14.14 28.36 -29.05
CA LEU A 16 -15.14 27.40 -28.50
C LEU A 16 -14.67 25.96 -28.50
N PHE A 17 -13.57 25.64 -29.18
CA PHE A 17 -12.93 24.32 -29.14
C PHE A 17 -11.83 24.18 -28.09
N SER A 18 -11.79 25.03 -27.08
CA SER A 18 -11.02 24.78 -25.87
C SER A 18 -11.65 23.54 -25.24
N SER A 19 -11.17 22.35 -25.64
CA SER A 19 -11.50 21.09 -25.01
C SER A 19 -11.26 21.26 -23.52
N VAL A 20 -12.31 21.24 -22.72
CA VAL A 20 -12.18 21.07 -21.28
C VAL A 20 -11.56 19.69 -21.13
N SER A 21 -10.23 19.66 -21.06
CA SER A 21 -9.52 18.44 -20.69
C SER A 21 -10.01 18.11 -19.29
N LYS A 22 -10.89 17.12 -19.17
CA LYS A 22 -11.22 16.56 -17.88
C LYS A 22 -9.90 16.04 -17.33
N ALA A 23 -9.44 16.62 -16.23
CA ALA A 23 -8.27 16.10 -15.54
C ALA A 23 -8.55 14.61 -15.27
N ALA A 24 -7.61 13.75 -15.64
CA ALA A 24 -7.71 12.33 -15.30
C ALA A 24 -7.81 12.21 -13.79
N ASP A 25 -8.59 11.24 -13.31
CA ASP A 25 -8.64 10.95 -11.88
C ASP A 25 -7.23 10.62 -11.37
N PRO A 26 -6.87 11.04 -10.16
CA PRO A 26 -5.53 10.81 -9.63
C PRO A 26 -5.26 9.32 -9.45
N ILE A 27 -4.00 8.93 -9.59
CA ILE A 27 -3.53 7.59 -9.24
C ILE A 27 -3.50 7.49 -7.72
N ARG A 28 -4.39 6.69 -7.13
CA ARG A 28 -4.49 6.49 -5.70
C ARG A 28 -3.53 5.38 -5.26
N ILE A 29 -2.57 5.75 -4.39
CA ILE A 29 -1.49 4.91 -3.91
C ILE A 29 -1.70 4.67 -2.41
N PRO A 30 -1.77 3.42 -1.92
CA PRO A 30 -1.94 3.16 -0.50
C PRO A 30 -0.74 3.60 0.32
N VAL A 31 -1.00 4.17 1.49
CA VAL A 31 0.00 4.45 2.51
C VAL A 31 -0.34 3.62 3.74
N LEU A 32 0.56 2.72 4.10
CA LEU A 32 0.47 1.89 5.30
C LEU A 32 1.33 2.49 6.43
N ASN A 33 1.49 1.77 7.53
CA ASN A 33 2.04 2.33 8.76
C ASN A 33 3.51 1.96 9.05
N TRP A 34 4.27 1.45 8.06
CA TRP A 34 5.70 1.17 8.23
C TRP A 34 6.59 1.91 7.24
N SER A 35 7.86 2.10 7.60
CA SER A 35 8.76 3.07 6.96
C SER A 35 9.02 2.79 5.49
N SER A 36 9.31 1.54 5.09
CA SER A 36 9.63 1.21 3.69
C SER A 36 8.44 1.52 2.78
N GLN A 37 7.25 1.15 3.22
CA GLN A 37 6.03 1.36 2.47
C GLN A 37 5.70 2.85 2.31
N ILE A 38 5.87 3.65 3.38
CA ILE A 38 5.66 5.10 3.31
C ILE A 38 6.64 5.74 2.32
N VAL A 39 7.91 5.36 2.38
CA VAL A 39 8.94 5.87 1.45
C VAL A 39 8.60 5.48 0.01
N MET A 40 8.28 4.21 -0.24
CA MET A 40 7.96 3.73 -1.58
C MET A 40 6.68 4.36 -2.15
N ALA A 41 5.65 4.57 -1.32
CA ALA A 41 4.44 5.27 -1.75
C ALA A 41 4.76 6.69 -2.25
N ASN A 42 5.61 7.43 -1.53
CA ASN A 42 6.03 8.76 -1.94
C ASN A 42 6.91 8.74 -3.20
N VAL A 43 7.82 7.76 -3.33
CA VAL A 43 8.63 7.60 -4.53
C VAL A 43 7.74 7.32 -5.75
N MET A 44 6.77 6.41 -5.61
CA MET A 44 5.84 6.09 -6.70
C MET A 44 4.97 7.29 -7.08
N ALA A 45 4.51 8.07 -6.10
CA ALA A 45 3.77 9.30 -6.37
C ALA A 45 4.58 10.26 -7.24
N GLN A 46 5.85 10.50 -6.88
CA GLN A 46 6.74 11.34 -7.67
C GLN A 46 6.98 10.80 -9.09
N VAL A 47 7.18 9.49 -9.23
CA VAL A 47 7.35 8.85 -10.55
C VAL A 47 6.10 9.06 -11.41
N PHE A 48 4.91 8.86 -10.88
CA PHE A 48 3.68 9.10 -11.63
C PHE A 48 3.49 10.58 -11.98
N GLU A 49 3.85 11.49 -11.09
CA GLU A 49 3.81 12.94 -11.35
C GLU A 49 4.78 13.35 -12.46
N GLU A 50 6.01 12.81 -12.46
CA GLU A 50 6.98 13.03 -13.54
C GLU A 50 6.50 12.45 -14.89
N MET A 51 5.68 11.40 -14.86
CA MET A 51 5.02 10.85 -16.05
C MET A 51 3.82 11.67 -16.52
N GLY A 52 3.45 12.72 -15.80
CA GLY A 52 2.34 13.63 -16.14
C GLY A 52 0.98 13.23 -15.57
N TYR A 53 0.94 12.28 -14.64
CA TYR A 53 -0.26 11.95 -13.87
C TYR A 53 -0.35 12.80 -12.60
N THR A 54 -1.52 12.85 -12.00
CA THR A 54 -1.68 13.28 -10.61
C THR A 54 -1.66 12.06 -9.71
N ALA A 55 -1.02 12.16 -8.54
CA ALA A 55 -0.98 11.10 -7.55
C ALA A 55 -1.68 11.54 -6.26
N GLU A 56 -2.33 10.58 -5.60
CA GLU A 56 -2.99 10.76 -4.31
C GLU A 56 -2.54 9.65 -3.36
N LEU A 57 -1.98 10.05 -2.21
CA LEU A 57 -1.60 9.12 -1.15
C LEU A 57 -2.80 8.86 -0.25
N VAL A 58 -3.25 7.60 -0.16
CA VAL A 58 -4.46 7.20 0.55
C VAL A 58 -4.10 6.28 1.71
N PRO A 59 -4.39 6.64 2.96
CA PRO A 59 -4.23 5.71 4.09
C PRO A 59 -5.02 4.42 3.86
N ALA A 60 -4.39 3.28 4.09
CA ALA A 60 -4.99 1.97 3.85
C ALA A 60 -4.51 0.95 4.88
N GLU A 61 -5.27 -0.15 5.00
CA GLU A 61 -4.94 -1.30 5.82
C GLU A 61 -4.25 -2.40 4.99
N SER A 62 -3.37 -3.17 5.63
CA SER A 62 -2.49 -4.12 4.96
C SER A 62 -3.24 -5.18 4.14
N ALA A 63 -4.27 -5.81 4.68
CA ALA A 63 -4.97 -6.89 4.00
C ALA A 63 -6.02 -6.36 3.00
N SER A 64 -6.78 -5.35 3.38
CA SER A 64 -7.89 -4.83 2.57
C SER A 64 -7.43 -4.05 1.32
N ARG A 65 -6.17 -3.61 1.26
CA ARG A 65 -5.66 -2.85 0.11
C ARG A 65 -5.75 -3.62 -1.21
N TYR A 66 -5.59 -4.96 -1.19
CA TYR A 66 -5.67 -5.76 -2.41
C TYR A 66 -7.08 -5.78 -3.00
N GLU A 67 -8.09 -5.90 -2.14
CA GLU A 67 -9.48 -5.77 -2.57
C GLU A 67 -9.77 -4.35 -3.07
N ALA A 68 -9.26 -3.32 -2.40
CA ALA A 68 -9.41 -1.93 -2.83
C ALA A 68 -8.78 -1.67 -4.21
N VAL A 69 -7.61 -2.28 -4.51
CA VAL A 69 -7.02 -2.23 -5.85
C VAL A 69 -7.89 -2.98 -6.85
N ARG A 70 -8.38 -4.17 -6.47
CA ARG A 70 -9.22 -5.01 -7.33
C ARG A 70 -10.49 -4.30 -7.79
N ILE A 71 -11.13 -3.53 -6.92
CA ILE A 71 -12.38 -2.81 -7.24
C ILE A 71 -12.15 -1.37 -7.75
N GLY A 72 -10.91 -0.92 -7.81
CA GLY A 72 -10.54 0.39 -8.35
C GLY A 72 -10.60 1.54 -7.35
N ASP A 73 -10.76 1.29 -6.05
CA ASP A 73 -10.66 2.32 -5.01
C ASP A 73 -9.21 2.78 -4.80
N LEU A 74 -8.26 1.86 -5.01
CA LEU A 74 -6.82 2.11 -5.14
C LEU A 74 -6.35 1.62 -6.51
N HIS A 75 -5.16 2.06 -6.95
CA HIS A 75 -4.68 1.71 -8.30
C HIS A 75 -3.41 0.85 -8.29
N VAL A 76 -2.67 0.83 -7.19
CA VAL A 76 -1.43 0.08 -7.07
C VAL A 76 -1.23 -0.40 -5.64
N ALA A 77 -0.64 -1.60 -5.47
CA ALA A 77 -0.10 -2.08 -4.21
C ALA A 77 1.37 -2.40 -4.45
N HIS A 78 2.26 -1.53 -4.00
CA HIS A 78 3.68 -1.53 -4.40
C HIS A 78 4.59 -2.36 -3.52
N GLU A 79 4.10 -2.87 -2.40
CA GLU A 79 4.89 -3.69 -1.47
C GLU A 79 4.01 -4.81 -0.92
N THR A 80 4.26 -6.03 -1.39
CA THR A 80 3.55 -7.24 -0.96
C THR A 80 4.56 -8.21 -0.34
N TRP A 81 4.38 -8.50 0.94
CA TRP A 81 5.16 -9.51 1.67
C TRP A 81 4.40 -10.83 1.63
N GLU A 82 4.79 -11.72 0.74
CA GLU A 82 4.05 -12.97 0.50
C GLU A 82 4.02 -13.90 1.72
N SER A 83 5.04 -13.85 2.59
CA SER A 83 5.08 -14.66 3.81
C SER A 83 3.94 -14.35 4.77
N THR A 84 3.48 -13.10 4.82
CA THR A 84 2.42 -12.65 5.74
C THR A 84 1.13 -12.26 5.04
N MET A 85 1.19 -11.84 3.77
CA MET A 85 0.07 -11.31 3.00
C MET A 85 -0.36 -12.22 1.84
N ALA A 86 0.17 -13.45 1.72
CA ALA A 86 -0.17 -14.37 0.65
C ALA A 86 -1.68 -14.59 0.49
N LEU A 87 -2.38 -14.88 1.59
CA LEU A 87 -3.79 -15.22 1.55
C LEU A 87 -4.64 -14.07 0.98
N PRO A 88 -4.66 -12.85 1.54
CA PRO A 88 -5.48 -11.77 1.00
C PRO A 88 -5.05 -11.33 -0.41
N PHE A 89 -3.76 -11.45 -0.74
CA PHE A 89 -3.26 -11.15 -2.08
C PHE A 89 -3.78 -12.14 -3.11
N TYR A 90 -3.59 -13.44 -2.91
CA TYR A 90 -4.02 -14.45 -3.85
C TYR A 90 -5.55 -14.57 -3.94
N GLU A 91 -6.28 -14.40 -2.83
CA GLU A 91 -7.73 -14.33 -2.88
C GLU A 91 -8.25 -13.18 -3.77
N ALA A 92 -7.58 -12.03 -3.72
CA ALA A 92 -7.93 -10.91 -4.59
C ALA A 92 -7.55 -11.19 -6.05
N MET A 93 -6.39 -11.83 -6.30
CA MET A 93 -5.96 -12.27 -7.64
C MET A 93 -6.96 -13.26 -8.27
N ASP A 94 -7.40 -14.26 -7.51
CA ASP A 94 -8.33 -15.30 -7.96
C ASP A 94 -9.70 -14.72 -8.38
N LYS A 95 -10.14 -13.65 -7.73
CA LYS A 95 -11.36 -12.92 -8.09
C LYS A 95 -11.22 -12.14 -9.41
N GLY A 96 -10.00 -11.94 -9.90
CA GLY A 96 -9.70 -11.12 -11.07
C GLY A 96 -9.79 -9.61 -10.81
N GLY A 97 -9.23 -8.83 -11.73
CA GLY A 97 -9.18 -7.37 -11.61
C GLY A 97 -7.87 -6.81 -11.03
N LEU A 98 -6.95 -7.69 -10.62
CA LEU A 98 -5.56 -7.36 -10.32
C LEU A 98 -4.62 -7.90 -11.39
N ILE A 99 -3.51 -7.20 -11.55
CA ILE A 99 -2.37 -7.66 -12.36
C ILE A 99 -1.15 -7.70 -11.45
N ASP A 100 -0.51 -8.86 -11.35
CA ASP A 100 0.79 -8.97 -10.72
C ASP A 100 1.84 -8.39 -11.67
N ALA A 101 2.47 -7.29 -11.24
CA ALA A 101 3.52 -6.61 -12.00
C ALA A 101 4.90 -7.27 -11.81
N GLY A 102 4.99 -8.31 -11.00
CA GLY A 102 6.21 -9.03 -10.70
C GLY A 102 6.87 -8.61 -9.38
N SER A 103 7.88 -9.37 -8.99
CA SER A 103 8.59 -9.15 -7.75
C SER A 103 9.62 -8.02 -7.85
N HIS A 104 9.88 -7.37 -6.73
CA HIS A 104 11.05 -6.51 -6.57
C HIS A 104 12.34 -7.34 -6.69
N ASN A 105 13.39 -6.77 -7.29
CA ASN A 105 14.71 -7.42 -7.38
C ASN A 105 15.48 -7.33 -6.04
N LEU A 106 14.76 -7.49 -4.93
CA LEU A 106 15.31 -7.45 -3.58
C LEU A 106 15.17 -8.82 -2.94
N ILE A 107 16.25 -9.26 -2.31
CA ILE A 107 16.20 -10.43 -1.43
C ILE A 107 15.85 -9.93 -0.04
N THR A 108 14.71 -10.33 0.46
CA THR A 108 14.21 -9.96 1.77
C THR A 108 13.90 -11.21 2.60
N PHE A 109 13.81 -11.03 3.90
CA PHE A 109 13.36 -12.08 4.82
C PHE A 109 12.47 -11.44 5.90
N GLU A 110 11.55 -12.25 6.40
CA GLU A 110 10.73 -11.90 7.57
C GLU A 110 11.07 -12.86 8.69
N GLU A 111 11.36 -12.32 9.86
CA GLU A 111 11.74 -13.09 11.04
C GLU A 111 11.02 -12.53 12.27
N MET A 112 10.87 -13.39 13.27
CA MET A 112 10.44 -12.96 14.60
C MET A 112 11.65 -12.55 15.41
N GLY A 113 11.60 -11.40 16.04
CA GLY A 113 12.63 -10.92 16.94
C GLY A 113 12.06 -10.60 18.31
N VAL A 114 12.88 -10.76 19.34
CA VAL A 114 12.61 -10.28 20.69
C VAL A 114 13.74 -9.38 21.16
N PRO A 115 13.48 -8.35 21.99
CA PRO A 115 14.54 -7.56 22.60
C PRO A 115 15.47 -8.43 23.43
N ASN A 116 16.76 -8.15 23.41
CA ASN A 116 17.77 -8.94 24.17
C ASN A 116 17.46 -9.05 25.67
N TRP A 117 16.90 -8.00 26.25
CA TRP A 117 16.55 -7.99 27.68
C TRP A 117 15.50 -9.07 28.04
N VAL A 118 14.62 -9.48 27.11
CA VAL A 118 13.65 -10.57 27.34
C VAL A 118 14.40 -11.89 27.63
N ILE A 119 15.52 -12.10 26.94
CA ILE A 119 16.37 -13.29 27.11
C ILE A 119 17.22 -13.12 28.37
N GLU A 120 17.85 -11.97 28.57
CA GLU A 120 18.75 -11.64 29.69
C GLU A 120 18.03 -11.70 31.05
N GLU A 121 16.80 -11.24 31.11
CA GLU A 121 15.96 -11.29 32.31
C GLU A 121 15.24 -12.64 32.51
N GLY A 122 15.39 -13.57 31.56
CA GLY A 122 14.80 -14.89 31.65
C GLY A 122 13.26 -14.91 31.64
N LEU A 123 12.64 -13.91 31.03
CA LEU A 123 11.18 -13.76 31.00
C LEU A 123 10.49 -14.88 30.20
N CYS A 124 11.22 -15.48 29.27
CA CYS A 124 10.73 -16.56 28.44
C CYS A 124 11.84 -17.61 28.27
N PRO A 125 12.02 -18.55 29.24
CA PRO A 125 13.02 -19.60 29.13
C PRO A 125 12.82 -20.44 27.86
N GLY A 126 13.92 -20.69 27.14
CA GLY A 126 13.91 -21.46 25.89
C GLY A 126 14.03 -20.60 24.63
N LEU A 127 13.82 -19.29 24.68
CA LEU A 127 14.19 -18.40 23.57
C LEU A 127 15.73 -18.42 23.36
N PRO A 128 16.21 -18.35 22.11
CA PRO A 128 15.48 -17.94 20.88
C PRO A 128 14.75 -19.08 20.15
N ASN A 129 14.59 -20.27 20.74
CA ASN A 129 13.74 -21.27 20.11
C ASN A 129 12.27 -20.81 20.17
N TRP A 130 11.64 -20.60 19.01
CA TRP A 130 10.25 -20.12 18.89
C TRP A 130 9.24 -21.05 19.60
N GLU A 131 9.57 -22.32 19.77
CA GLU A 131 8.69 -23.27 20.48
C GLU A 131 8.46 -22.89 21.94
N ALA A 132 9.35 -22.10 22.53
CA ALA A 132 9.16 -21.55 23.87
C ALA A 132 7.87 -20.71 23.99
N LEU A 133 7.42 -20.08 22.89
CA LEU A 133 6.18 -19.30 22.84
C LEU A 133 4.93 -20.18 23.02
N LYS A 134 5.02 -21.50 22.92
CA LYS A 134 3.92 -22.42 23.21
C LYS A 134 3.66 -22.56 24.72
N ASP A 135 4.63 -22.21 25.57
CA ASP A 135 4.43 -22.14 27.01
C ASP A 135 3.55 -20.93 27.34
N PRO A 136 2.38 -21.14 28.01
CA PRO A 136 1.49 -20.05 28.37
C PRO A 136 2.16 -18.98 29.25
N ALA A 137 3.10 -19.36 30.11
CA ALA A 137 3.81 -18.41 30.96
C ALA A 137 4.77 -17.51 30.15
N CYS A 138 5.41 -18.06 29.12
CA CYS A 138 6.19 -17.29 28.17
C CYS A 138 5.29 -16.39 27.33
N ALA A 139 4.24 -16.94 26.73
CA ALA A 139 3.31 -16.22 25.87
C ALA A 139 2.65 -15.02 26.58
N ALA A 140 2.39 -15.14 27.87
CA ALA A 140 1.81 -14.06 28.68
C ALA A 140 2.70 -12.79 28.74
N ASN A 141 4.03 -12.92 28.58
CA ASN A 141 4.94 -11.78 28.55
C ASN A 141 4.81 -10.94 27.27
N PHE A 142 4.16 -11.48 26.23
CA PHE A 142 3.90 -10.80 24.95
C PHE A 142 2.43 -10.37 24.82
N ALA A 143 1.72 -10.27 25.94
CA ALA A 143 0.34 -9.81 25.96
C ALA A 143 0.25 -8.33 25.62
N THR A 144 -0.69 -7.98 24.76
CA THR A 144 -1.09 -6.59 24.48
C THR A 144 -2.40 -6.26 25.20
N ALA A 145 -2.77 -4.98 25.22
CA ALA A 145 -4.04 -4.55 25.82
C ALA A 145 -5.25 -5.26 25.19
N ASP A 146 -5.13 -5.65 23.91
CA ASP A 146 -6.22 -6.27 23.13
C ASP A 146 -6.27 -7.80 23.29
N SER A 147 -5.28 -8.39 23.95
CA SER A 147 -5.13 -9.84 24.02
C SER A 147 -5.71 -10.49 25.29
N ASP A 148 -6.33 -9.71 26.17
CA ASP A 148 -6.86 -10.18 27.48
C ASP A 148 -5.82 -10.99 28.27
N GLY A 149 -4.54 -10.65 28.17
CA GLY A 149 -3.45 -11.37 28.83
C GLY A 149 -3.09 -12.72 28.18
N LYS A 150 -3.54 -13.00 26.95
CA LYS A 150 -3.32 -14.29 26.28
C LYS A 150 -2.15 -14.31 25.31
N GLY A 151 -1.28 -13.29 25.35
CA GLY A 151 -0.05 -13.29 24.55
C GLY A 151 -0.28 -13.38 23.03
N ARG A 152 -1.03 -12.47 22.52
CA ARG A 152 -1.16 -12.26 21.08
C ARG A 152 -0.39 -10.99 20.70
N GLY A 153 0.90 -11.11 20.50
CA GLY A 153 1.72 -10.07 19.94
C GLY A 153 1.67 -10.04 18.42
#